data_3e288577f5074e284e31e6a4f46b1d79
#
_entry.id   3e288577f5074e284e31e6a4f46b1d79
#
_cell.length_a   1.000
_cell.length_b   1.000
_cell.length_c   1.000
_cell.angle_alpha   90.00
_cell.angle_beta   90.00
_cell.angle_gamma   90.00
#
_symmetry.space_group_name_H-M   'P 1'
#
loop_
_entity.id
_entity.type
_entity.pdbx_description
1 polymer ?
#
loop_
_entity_poly.entity_id
_entity_poly.type
_entity_poly.pdbx_seq_one_letter_code
_entity_poly.pdbx_strand_id
1 'polypeptide(L)'
;MLLYYRYIEYREGFCWIDVNSTYLKARLKGNGVFDVLSMTLFTMTQIPDWYYVSIINSELISLYVDNFINNTSHFQINDARQLPIVVPSEVVLTSCKAIVDNAIAVKKRLFKGEISPETADQLLTELQLRLDGNIIDLYMI
;
A
#
# COMPACT_ATOMS: atom_id res chain seq x y z
N MET A 1 15.38 -3.73 25.13
CA MET A 1 14.15 -4.26 24.47
C MET A 1 12.98 -3.28 24.48
N LEU A 2 12.61 -2.74 25.62
CA LEU A 2 11.51 -1.74 25.76
C LEU A 2 11.75 -0.44 24.95
N LEU A 3 12.98 0.06 24.91
CA LEU A 3 13.35 1.26 24.13
C LEU A 3 13.29 1.03 22.62
N TYR A 4 13.62 -0.18 22.17
CA TYR A 4 13.54 -0.57 20.78
C TYR A 4 12.09 -0.62 20.28
N TYR A 5 11.18 -1.21 21.06
CA TYR A 5 9.76 -1.22 20.73
C TYR A 5 9.14 0.18 20.71
N ARG A 6 9.47 1.04 21.66
CA ARG A 6 9.00 2.44 21.68
C ARG A 6 9.48 3.22 20.47
N TYR A 7 10.72 3.02 20.05
CA TYR A 7 11.27 3.70 18.88
C TYR A 7 10.53 3.29 17.59
N ILE A 8 10.18 2.02 17.46
CA ILE A 8 9.44 1.48 16.32
C ILE A 8 7.99 1.97 16.31
N GLU A 9 7.33 2.08 17.46
CA GLU A 9 5.95 2.53 17.57
C GLU A 9 5.69 3.90 16.95
N TYR A 10 6.64 4.80 17.02
CA TYR A 10 6.51 6.17 16.51
C TYR A 10 7.13 6.38 15.12
N ARG A 11 7.61 5.34 14.49
CA ARG A 11 8.23 5.43 13.18
C ARG A 11 7.18 5.45 12.07
N GLU A 12 7.41 6.28 11.05
CA GLU A 12 6.65 6.23 9.81
C GLU A 12 6.92 4.93 9.07
N GLY A 13 5.91 4.42 8.38
CA GLY A 13 5.97 3.17 7.65
C GLY A 13 4.71 2.96 6.82
N PHE A 14 4.37 1.73 6.55
CA PHE A 14 3.10 1.37 5.92
C PHE A 14 2.44 0.21 6.68
N CYS A 15 1.13 0.15 6.62
CA CYS A 15 0.36 -0.85 7.34
C CYS A 15 -0.81 -1.35 6.49
N TRP A 16 -1.32 -2.53 6.87
CA TRP A 16 -2.55 -3.09 6.31
C TRP A 16 -3.36 -3.75 7.42
N ILE A 17 -4.63 -4.04 7.11
CA ILE A 17 -5.51 -4.78 8.01
C ILE A 17 -5.35 -6.28 7.70
N ASP A 18 -5.28 -7.11 8.72
CA ASP A 18 -5.13 -8.57 8.62
C ASP A 18 -6.23 -9.19 7.75
N VAL A 19 -7.48 -8.77 7.91
CA VAL A 19 -8.62 -9.32 7.18
C VAL A 19 -8.89 -8.53 5.90
N ASN A 20 -8.80 -9.21 4.75
CA ASN A 20 -9.09 -8.64 3.42
C ASN A 20 -10.12 -9.52 2.70
N SER A 21 -11.17 -8.91 2.16
CA SER A 21 -12.28 -9.64 1.53
C SER A 21 -12.09 -9.88 0.02
N THR A 22 -11.42 -8.97 -0.68
CA THR A 22 -11.28 -9.03 -2.14
C THR A 22 -9.88 -8.68 -2.61
N TYR A 23 -9.38 -7.52 -2.19
CA TYR A 23 -8.06 -7.01 -2.56
C TYR A 23 -7.28 -6.59 -1.34
N LEU A 24 -5.96 -6.75 -1.39
CA LEU A 24 -5.06 -6.22 -0.38
C LEU A 24 -5.15 -4.69 -0.37
N LYS A 25 -5.13 -4.11 0.84
CA LYS A 25 -5.21 -2.66 1.05
C LYS A 25 -4.18 -2.23 2.07
N ALA A 26 -3.13 -1.60 1.60
CA ALA A 26 -2.12 -0.97 2.44
C ALA A 26 -2.29 0.55 2.44
N ARG A 27 -1.80 1.17 3.48
CA ARG A 27 -1.79 2.63 3.65
C ARG A 27 -0.50 3.09 4.31
N LEU A 28 -0.11 4.32 4.04
CA LEU A 28 0.98 4.95 4.77
C LEU A 28 0.58 5.16 6.23
N LYS A 29 1.51 4.87 7.12
CA LYS A 29 1.39 5.08 8.56
C LYS A 29 2.26 6.26 8.96
N GLY A 30 1.63 7.29 9.53
CA GLY A 30 2.36 8.36 10.20
C GLY A 30 2.87 7.96 11.59
N ASN A 31 3.35 8.94 12.34
CA ASN A 31 3.77 8.77 13.72
C ASN A 31 2.57 8.47 14.61
N GLY A 32 2.35 7.22 14.95
CA GLY A 32 1.23 6.79 15.79
C GLY A 32 1.48 5.44 16.44
N VAL A 33 0.67 5.11 17.42
CA VAL A 33 0.72 3.83 18.14
C VAL A 33 0.14 2.73 17.24
N PHE A 34 0.69 1.52 17.35
CA PHE A 34 0.17 0.34 16.64
C PHE A 34 -1.21 -0.04 17.15
N ASP A 35 -2.10 -0.34 16.23
CA ASP A 35 -3.34 -1.02 16.54
C ASP A 35 -3.14 -2.55 16.44
N VAL A 36 -3.79 -3.29 17.32
CA VAL A 36 -3.73 -4.76 17.37
C VAL A 36 -4.23 -5.41 16.09
N LEU A 37 -5.11 -4.72 15.33
CA LEU A 37 -5.71 -5.21 14.09
C LEU A 37 -4.95 -4.81 12.83
N SER A 38 -3.89 -4.02 12.94
CA SER A 38 -3.09 -3.59 11.80
C SER A 38 -1.65 -4.08 11.89
N MET A 39 -1.17 -4.67 10.81
CA MET A 39 0.22 -5.06 10.66
C MET A 39 1.00 -3.91 10.04
N THR A 40 2.19 -3.64 10.55
CA THR A 40 3.03 -2.53 10.09
C THR A 40 4.40 -3.03 9.69
N LEU A 41 4.91 -2.52 8.58
CA LEU A 41 6.28 -2.69 8.12
C LEU A 41 6.97 -1.34 7.94
N PHE A 42 8.28 -1.37 8.03
CA PHE A 42 9.16 -0.23 7.83
C PHE A 42 10.21 -0.59 6.81
N THR A 43 10.47 0.29 5.86
CA THR A 43 11.58 0.10 4.94
C THR A 43 12.93 0.25 5.68
N MET A 44 13.84 -0.66 5.39
CA MET A 44 15.24 -0.60 5.85
C MET A 44 16.17 -0.19 4.70
N THR A 45 15.63 0.10 3.54
CA THR A 45 16.34 0.49 2.33
C THR A 45 16.02 1.93 1.96
N GLN A 46 16.61 2.41 0.88
CA GLN A 46 16.27 3.72 0.31
C GLN A 46 14.96 3.72 -0.50
N ILE A 47 14.35 2.55 -0.69
CA ILE A 47 13.04 2.44 -1.36
C ILE A 47 11.96 2.99 -0.40
N PRO A 48 11.18 3.98 -0.82
CA PRO A 48 10.22 4.63 0.07
C PRO A 48 8.99 3.76 0.35
N ASP A 49 8.37 3.98 1.52
CA ASP A 49 7.20 3.24 1.97
C ASP A 49 6.01 3.34 0.99
N TRP A 50 5.81 4.49 0.35
CA TRP A 50 4.72 4.67 -0.62
C TRP A 50 4.87 3.80 -1.87
N TYR A 51 6.08 3.37 -2.21
CA TYR A 51 6.29 2.41 -3.29
C TYR A 51 5.77 1.01 -2.89
N TYR A 52 6.06 0.55 -1.68
CA TYR A 52 5.49 -0.72 -1.18
C TYR A 52 3.97 -0.67 -1.10
N VAL A 53 3.40 0.45 -0.68
CA VAL A 53 1.95 0.66 -0.70
C VAL A 53 1.39 0.53 -2.13
N SER A 54 2.08 1.09 -3.12
CA SER A 54 1.69 0.98 -4.53
C SER A 54 1.69 -0.48 -5.00
N ILE A 55 2.74 -1.23 -4.70
CA ILE A 55 2.85 -2.65 -5.06
C ILE A 55 1.73 -3.47 -4.40
N ILE A 56 1.54 -3.35 -3.09
CA ILE A 56 0.56 -4.13 -2.34
C ILE A 56 -0.88 -3.80 -2.77
N ASN A 57 -1.15 -2.55 -3.11
CA ASN A 57 -2.48 -2.12 -3.55
C ASN A 57 -2.77 -2.43 -5.04
N SER A 58 -1.85 -3.01 -5.78
CA SER A 58 -2.09 -3.40 -7.16
C SER A 58 -2.93 -4.68 -7.25
N GLU A 59 -3.74 -4.77 -8.29
CA GLU A 59 -4.52 -5.98 -8.60
C GLU A 59 -3.60 -7.18 -8.84
N LEU A 60 -2.48 -6.98 -9.55
CA LEU A 60 -1.51 -8.04 -9.85
C LEU A 60 -1.01 -8.72 -8.56
N ILE A 61 -0.62 -7.94 -7.55
CA ILE A 61 -0.12 -8.50 -6.30
C ILE A 61 -1.23 -9.17 -5.49
N SER A 62 -2.45 -8.64 -5.50
CA SER A 62 -3.60 -9.31 -4.87
C SER A 62 -3.84 -10.68 -5.49
N LEU A 63 -3.83 -10.78 -6.82
CA LEU A 63 -3.97 -12.05 -7.54
C LEU A 63 -2.79 -12.99 -7.28
N TYR A 64 -1.58 -12.47 -7.22
CA TYR A 64 -0.39 -13.26 -6.91
C TYR A 64 -0.46 -13.87 -5.51
N VAL A 65 -0.82 -13.09 -4.52
CA VAL A 65 -0.99 -13.56 -3.14
C VAL A 65 -2.06 -14.63 -3.06
N ASP A 66 -3.21 -14.40 -3.68
CA ASP A 66 -4.34 -15.35 -3.67
C ASP A 66 -3.98 -16.70 -4.30
N ASN A 67 -3.21 -16.69 -5.37
CA ASN A 67 -2.87 -17.91 -6.11
C ASN A 67 -1.60 -18.63 -5.62
N PHE A 68 -0.65 -17.92 -5.01
CA PHE A 68 0.68 -18.48 -4.74
C PHE A 68 1.16 -18.37 -3.30
N ILE A 69 0.55 -17.54 -2.47
CA ILE A 69 0.98 -17.32 -1.09
C ILE A 69 -0.09 -17.75 -0.10
N ASN A 70 -1.26 -17.13 -0.14
CA ASN A 70 -2.33 -17.33 0.82
C ASN A 70 -3.68 -16.93 0.23
N ASN A 71 -4.57 -17.90 0.06
CA ASN A 71 -5.92 -17.69 -0.47
C ASN A 71 -6.98 -17.49 0.61
N THR A 72 -6.57 -17.28 1.87
CA THR A 72 -7.50 -16.95 2.95
C THR A 72 -7.74 -15.44 3.03
N SER A 73 -8.71 -15.03 3.82
CA SER A 73 -8.97 -13.61 4.06
C SER A 73 -7.92 -12.93 4.97
N HIS A 74 -6.95 -13.69 5.49
CA HIS A 74 -5.92 -13.20 6.39
C HIS A 74 -4.58 -13.05 5.68
N PHE A 75 -4.10 -11.82 5.52
CA PHE A 75 -2.77 -11.52 4.99
C PHE A 75 -1.88 -11.03 6.13
N GLN A 76 -0.90 -11.83 6.50
CA GLN A 76 -0.04 -11.63 7.67
C GLN A 76 1.40 -11.24 7.28
N ILE A 77 2.22 -10.90 8.26
CA ILE A 77 3.62 -10.49 8.05
C ILE A 77 4.43 -11.54 7.30
N ASN A 78 4.23 -12.82 7.61
CA ASN A 78 4.93 -13.91 6.91
C ASN A 78 4.53 -13.99 5.44
N ASP A 79 3.29 -13.66 5.10
CA ASP A 79 2.83 -13.58 3.71
C ASP A 79 3.48 -12.39 3.00
N ALA A 80 3.51 -11.23 3.65
CA ALA A 80 4.14 -10.03 3.11
C ALA A 80 5.63 -10.21 2.81
N ARG A 81 6.35 -11.00 3.59
CA ARG A 81 7.76 -11.33 3.35
C ARG A 81 8.01 -12.13 2.08
N GLN A 82 6.99 -12.79 1.54
CA GLN A 82 7.05 -13.60 0.32
C GLN A 82 6.73 -12.79 -0.95
N LEU A 83 6.39 -11.51 -0.83
CA LEU A 83 6.08 -10.67 -1.98
C LEU A 83 7.32 -10.47 -2.87
N PRO A 84 7.19 -10.69 -4.18
CA PRO A 84 8.29 -10.48 -5.13
C PRO A 84 8.42 -8.99 -5.45
N ILE A 85 9.17 -8.25 -4.66
CA ILE A 85 9.35 -6.81 -4.85
C ILE A 85 10.42 -6.54 -5.91
N VAL A 86 10.04 -5.88 -6.99
CA VAL A 86 10.96 -5.39 -8.02
C VAL A 86 11.57 -4.07 -7.57
N VAL A 87 12.89 -3.95 -7.68
CA VAL A 87 13.58 -2.68 -7.39
C VAL A 87 13.20 -1.65 -8.46
N PRO A 88 12.62 -0.50 -8.07
CA PRO A 88 12.09 0.45 -9.03
C PRO A 88 13.19 1.30 -9.68
N SER A 89 12.95 1.70 -10.94
CA SER A 89 13.68 2.79 -11.55
C SER A 89 13.14 4.16 -11.09
N GLU A 90 13.88 5.23 -11.33
CA GLU A 90 13.42 6.60 -11.04
C GLU A 90 12.11 6.95 -11.75
N VAL A 91 11.92 6.47 -12.97
CA VAL A 91 10.68 6.69 -13.73
C VAL A 91 9.49 6.05 -13.05
N VAL A 92 9.64 4.79 -12.61
CA VAL A 92 8.60 4.07 -11.88
C VAL A 92 8.30 4.74 -10.55
N LEU A 93 9.32 5.14 -9.80
CA LEU A 93 9.16 5.86 -8.53
C LEU A 93 8.36 7.15 -8.74
N THR A 94 8.72 7.96 -9.74
CA THR A 94 8.02 9.22 -10.03
C THR A 94 6.55 8.99 -10.36
N SER A 95 6.25 8.00 -11.19
CA SER A 95 4.88 7.66 -11.58
C SER A 95 4.04 7.16 -10.39
N CYS A 96 4.57 6.23 -9.60
CA CYS A 96 3.89 5.72 -8.42
C CYS A 96 3.65 6.82 -7.39
N LYS A 97 4.64 7.70 -7.16
CA LYS A 97 4.48 8.83 -6.23
C LYS A 97 3.35 9.75 -6.64
N ALA A 98 3.26 10.11 -7.91
CA ALA A 98 2.18 10.96 -8.40
C ALA A 98 0.80 10.34 -8.16
N ILE A 99 0.66 9.03 -8.39
CA ILE A 99 -0.60 8.31 -8.16
C ILE A 99 -0.95 8.29 -6.66
N VAL A 100 0.00 7.96 -5.80
CA VAL A 100 -0.24 7.92 -4.34
C VAL A 100 -0.58 9.31 -3.80
N ASP A 101 0.14 10.34 -4.18
CA ASP A 101 -0.12 11.72 -3.74
C ASP A 101 -1.52 12.19 -4.19
N ASN A 102 -1.91 11.89 -5.42
CA ASN A 102 -3.23 12.21 -5.93
C ASN A 102 -4.35 11.43 -5.20
N ALA A 103 -4.14 10.15 -4.92
CA ALA A 103 -5.11 9.35 -4.16
C ALA A 103 -5.28 9.89 -2.73
N ILE A 104 -4.21 10.27 -2.07
CA ILE A 104 -4.26 10.90 -0.74
C ILE A 104 -5.01 12.24 -0.81
N ALA A 105 -4.75 13.06 -1.83
CA ALA A 105 -5.44 14.33 -2.02
C ALA A 105 -6.95 14.14 -2.23
N VAL A 106 -7.36 13.17 -3.04
CA VAL A 106 -8.78 12.83 -3.24
C VAL A 106 -9.43 12.41 -1.92
N LYS A 107 -8.79 11.55 -1.14
CA LYS A 107 -9.31 11.13 0.18
C LYS A 107 -9.43 12.30 1.15
N LYS A 108 -8.46 13.20 1.19
CA LYS A 108 -8.53 14.40 2.04
C LYS A 108 -9.71 15.29 1.65
N ARG A 109 -9.94 15.51 0.35
CA ARG A 109 -11.09 16.30 -0.14
C ARG A 109 -12.42 15.63 0.22
N LEU A 110 -12.50 14.30 0.11
CA LEU A 110 -13.68 13.56 0.53
C LEU A 110 -13.97 13.74 2.03
N PHE A 111 -12.98 13.58 2.89
CA PHE A 111 -13.14 13.73 4.33
C PHE A 111 -13.47 15.15 4.77
N LYS A 112 -13.06 16.16 4.00
CA LYS A 112 -13.44 17.57 4.22
C LYS A 112 -14.82 17.91 3.65
N GLY A 113 -15.48 16.98 2.96
CA GLY A 113 -16.77 17.26 2.31
C GLY A 113 -16.69 18.13 1.06
N GLU A 114 -15.50 18.29 0.47
CA GLU A 114 -15.29 19.12 -0.74
C GLU A 114 -15.76 18.44 -2.03
N ILE A 115 -15.82 17.12 -2.03
CA ILE A 115 -16.32 16.29 -3.14
C ILE A 115 -17.28 15.23 -2.62
N SER A 116 -18.18 14.76 -3.49
CA SER A 116 -19.11 13.69 -3.17
C SER A 116 -18.40 12.32 -3.12
N PRO A 117 -18.97 11.33 -2.40
CA PRO A 117 -18.46 9.96 -2.43
C PRO A 117 -18.37 9.37 -3.84
N GLU A 118 -19.33 9.66 -4.70
CA GLU A 118 -19.39 9.20 -6.09
C GLU A 118 -18.24 9.79 -6.91
N THR A 119 -17.98 11.10 -6.77
CA THR A 119 -16.85 11.77 -7.43
C THR A 119 -15.52 11.22 -6.94
N ALA A 120 -15.37 11.01 -5.63
CA ALA A 120 -14.17 10.42 -5.06
C ALA A 120 -13.93 9.01 -5.61
N ASP A 121 -14.98 8.19 -5.70
CA ASP A 121 -14.89 6.81 -6.22
C ASP A 121 -14.43 6.79 -7.68
N GLN A 122 -14.98 7.67 -8.52
CA GLN A 122 -14.55 7.81 -9.91
C GLN A 122 -13.07 8.16 -10.04
N LEU A 123 -12.62 9.19 -9.30
CA LEU A 123 -11.23 9.63 -9.32
C LEU A 123 -10.27 8.56 -8.81
N LEU A 124 -10.64 7.85 -7.74
CA LEU A 124 -9.82 6.77 -7.18
C LEU A 124 -9.78 5.55 -8.10
N THR A 125 -10.88 5.24 -8.81
CA THR A 125 -10.92 4.16 -9.79
C THR A 125 -9.98 4.45 -10.96
N GLU A 126 -9.95 5.68 -11.48
CA GLU A 126 -9.00 6.06 -12.53
C GLU A 126 -7.54 5.95 -12.08
N LEU A 127 -7.25 6.37 -10.85
CA LEU A 127 -5.91 6.25 -10.27
C LEU A 127 -5.52 4.78 -10.07
N GLN A 128 -6.45 3.94 -9.64
CA GLN A 128 -6.23 2.50 -9.49
C GLN A 128 -5.90 1.83 -10.83
N LEU A 129 -6.65 2.14 -11.89
CA LEU A 129 -6.38 1.60 -13.22
C LEU A 129 -4.99 2.01 -13.74
N ARG A 130 -4.58 3.25 -13.48
CA ARG A 130 -3.22 3.72 -13.83
C ARG A 130 -2.15 3.00 -13.03
N LEU A 131 -2.37 2.81 -11.72
CA LEU A 131 -1.46 2.06 -10.87
C LEU A 131 -1.30 0.62 -11.37
N ASP A 132 -2.41 -0.06 -11.61
CA ASP A 132 -2.41 -1.45 -12.08
C ASP A 132 -1.65 -1.60 -13.41
N GLY A 133 -1.86 -0.67 -14.36
CA GLY A 133 -1.09 -0.63 -15.60
C GLY A 133 0.41 -0.48 -15.37
N ASN A 134 0.82 0.47 -14.52
CA ASN A 134 2.23 0.68 -14.20
C ASN A 134 2.88 -0.54 -13.54
N ILE A 135 2.17 -1.21 -12.63
CA ILE A 135 2.70 -2.38 -11.94
C ILE A 135 2.75 -3.59 -12.88
N ILE A 136 1.76 -3.80 -13.72
CA ILE A 136 1.80 -4.85 -14.74
C ILE A 136 3.02 -4.65 -15.65
N ASP A 137 3.23 -3.45 -16.16
CA ASP A 137 4.38 -3.15 -17.03
C ASP A 137 5.72 -3.40 -16.31
N LEU A 138 5.79 -3.09 -15.02
CA LEU A 138 6.98 -3.34 -14.20
C LEU A 138 7.32 -4.82 -14.08
N TYR A 139 6.33 -5.70 -13.99
CA TYR A 139 6.51 -7.15 -13.77
C TYR A 139 6.53 -7.96 -15.08
N MET A 140 6.15 -7.39 -16.21
CA MET A 140 6.05 -8.06 -17.51
C MET A 140 7.33 -8.03 -18.36
N ILE A 141 8.46 -7.84 -17.75
CA ILE A 141 9.76 -7.80 -18.46
C ILE A 141 10.20 -9.21 -18.90
#